data_86786446830b07126c2d555229531f45
#
_entry.id   86786446830b07126c2d555229531f45
#
_cell.length_a   1.000
_cell.length_b   1.000
_cell.length_c   1.000
_cell.angle_alpha   90.00
_cell.angle_beta   90.00
_cell.angle_gamma   90.00
#
_symmetry.space_group_name_H-M   'P 1'
#
loop_
_entity.id
_entity.type
_entity.pdbx_description
1 polymer ?
#
loop_
_entity_poly.entity_id
_entity_poly.type
_entity_poly.pdbx_seq_one_letter_code
_entity_poly.pdbx_strand_id
1 'polypeptide(L)'
;MSSDKIIVKPMNLINFTCKQSRYSVSAQLPMRSVILAPSNSGKTVVISSMITDIYKGCFSRIFIMAPSVHLDQTYEAIRKYQENTMGVVETEKEKLYFDEYDPEALSDIIENQKKLIIHMKTELKKTKMFSILIVIDDFADNPSFSRNSKLLHSLFTRGRHSFISTIVSTQSYTAIAPILRKNASMLIVFKKNIYVV
;
A
#
# COMPACT_ATOMS: atom_id res chain seq x y z
N MET A 1 50.71 -7.73 16.73
CA MET A 1 49.89 -6.93 15.82
C MET A 1 48.49 -6.82 16.48
N SER A 2 48.20 -5.66 17.00
CA SER A 2 46.86 -5.36 17.59
C SER A 2 45.87 -5.28 16.43
N SER A 3 44.88 -6.18 16.37
CA SER A 3 43.80 -6.08 15.39
C SER A 3 42.82 -5.01 15.87
N ASP A 4 42.95 -3.80 15.36
CA ASP A 4 41.97 -2.75 15.59
C ASP A 4 40.60 -3.19 15.05
N LYS A 5 39.69 -3.53 15.94
CA LYS A 5 38.31 -3.86 15.56
C LYS A 5 37.53 -2.57 15.36
N ILE A 6 37.03 -2.37 14.15
CA ILE A 6 36.07 -1.29 13.87
C ILE A 6 34.73 -1.66 14.56
N ILE A 7 34.37 -0.90 15.57
CA ILE A 7 33.10 -1.07 16.29
C ILE A 7 32.10 -0.01 15.77
N VAL A 8 31.07 -0.45 15.07
CA VAL A 8 29.96 0.41 14.67
C VAL A 8 29.03 0.58 15.88
N LYS A 9 28.97 1.79 16.43
CA LYS A 9 28.07 2.12 17.53
C LYS A 9 26.70 2.49 16.98
N PRO A 10 25.60 1.91 17.50
CA PRO A 10 24.27 2.34 17.11
C PRO A 10 24.02 3.78 17.56
N MET A 11 23.41 4.57 16.68
CA MET A 11 22.98 5.93 17.03
C MET A 11 21.64 5.86 17.76
N ASN A 12 21.49 6.68 18.82
CA ASN A 12 20.18 6.87 19.46
C ASN A 12 19.29 7.72 18.58
N LEU A 13 18.54 7.08 17.68
CA LEU A 13 17.60 7.73 16.80
C LEU A 13 16.18 7.67 17.37
N ILE A 14 15.41 8.74 17.17
CA ILE A 14 13.98 8.72 17.49
C ILE A 14 13.31 7.70 16.59
N ASN A 15 12.69 6.68 17.19
CA ASN A 15 11.96 5.65 16.46
C ASN A 15 10.53 6.11 16.22
N PHE A 16 10.21 6.44 14.97
CA PHE A 16 8.86 6.76 14.53
C PHE A 16 8.13 5.47 14.12
N THR A 17 6.94 5.27 14.67
CA THR A 17 6.14 4.06 14.45
C THR A 17 4.74 4.40 13.94
N CYS A 18 4.04 3.41 13.40
CA CYS A 18 2.61 3.48 13.13
C CYS A 18 1.89 2.27 13.76
N LYS A 19 0.56 2.32 13.80
CA LYS A 19 -0.23 1.20 14.32
C LYS A 19 0.01 -0.04 13.46
N GLN A 20 0.23 -1.18 14.11
CA GLN A 20 0.50 -2.47 13.47
C GLN A 20 -0.74 -3.38 13.53
N SER A 21 -0.76 -4.41 12.70
CA SER A 21 -1.75 -5.48 12.77
C SER A 21 -1.73 -6.18 14.14
N ARG A 22 -2.88 -6.68 14.55
CA ARG A 22 -3.00 -7.57 15.72
C ARG A 22 -2.39 -8.96 15.50
N TYR A 23 -2.19 -9.36 14.25
CA TYR A 23 -1.64 -10.66 13.88
C TYR A 23 -0.13 -10.54 13.70
N SER A 24 0.63 -11.23 14.55
CA SER A 24 2.11 -11.19 14.55
C SER A 24 2.73 -11.78 13.28
N VAL A 25 2.00 -12.65 12.58
CA VAL A 25 2.44 -13.26 11.31
C VAL A 25 2.23 -12.36 10.09
N SER A 26 1.52 -11.24 10.25
CA SER A 26 1.30 -10.29 9.14
C SER A 26 2.55 -9.47 8.84
N ALA A 27 2.67 -8.97 7.60
CA ALA A 27 3.75 -8.07 7.26
C ALA A 27 3.68 -6.77 8.07
N GLN A 28 4.82 -6.30 8.55
CA GLN A 28 4.91 -5.05 9.30
C GLN A 28 4.60 -3.83 8.41
N LEU A 29 3.87 -2.88 8.99
CA LEU A 29 3.55 -1.62 8.34
C LEU A 29 4.66 -0.57 8.57
N PRO A 30 4.93 0.27 7.56
CA PRO A 30 4.33 0.34 6.22
C PRO A 30 4.80 -0.80 5.32
N MET A 31 3.85 -1.54 4.75
CA MET A 31 4.14 -2.66 3.84
C MET A 31 4.12 -2.25 2.36
N ARG A 32 4.77 -3.05 1.54
CA ARG A 32 4.72 -3.00 0.08
C ARG A 32 4.38 -4.40 -0.40
N SER A 33 3.12 -4.57 -0.77
CA SER A 33 2.58 -5.86 -1.15
C SER A 33 2.38 -5.95 -2.66
N VAL A 34 2.71 -7.08 -3.21
CA VAL A 34 2.37 -7.48 -4.57
C VAL A 34 1.48 -8.70 -4.50
N ILE A 35 0.33 -8.65 -5.15
CA ILE A 35 -0.60 -9.78 -5.28
C ILE A 35 -0.59 -10.23 -6.73
N LEU A 36 -0.15 -11.44 -6.97
CA LEU A 36 -0.17 -12.08 -8.28
C LEU A 36 -1.28 -13.12 -8.32
N ALA A 37 -2.31 -12.85 -9.09
CA ALA A 37 -3.50 -13.68 -9.10
C ALA A 37 -4.21 -13.62 -10.46
N PRO A 38 -4.66 -14.75 -11.02
CA PRO A 38 -5.50 -14.77 -12.22
C PRO A 38 -6.81 -13.99 -12.01
N SER A 39 -7.49 -13.65 -13.10
CA SER A 39 -8.87 -13.14 -13.01
C SER A 39 -9.76 -14.17 -12.31
N ASN A 40 -10.77 -13.67 -11.59
CA ASN A 40 -11.74 -14.47 -10.85
C ASN A 40 -11.16 -15.46 -9.83
N SER A 41 -9.93 -15.21 -9.35
CA SER A 41 -9.27 -16.06 -8.34
C SER A 41 -9.53 -15.65 -6.90
N GLY A 42 -10.33 -14.62 -6.66
CA GLY A 42 -10.58 -14.09 -5.31
C GLY A 42 -9.56 -13.02 -4.86
N LYS A 43 -8.81 -12.44 -5.78
CA LYS A 43 -7.83 -11.37 -5.53
C LYS A 43 -8.40 -10.22 -4.70
N THR A 44 -9.53 -9.64 -5.14
CA THR A 44 -10.19 -8.53 -4.47
C THR A 44 -10.73 -8.92 -3.08
N VAL A 45 -11.16 -10.17 -2.92
CA VAL A 45 -11.58 -10.71 -1.60
C VAL A 45 -10.42 -10.72 -0.61
N VAL A 46 -9.22 -11.11 -1.05
CA VAL A 46 -8.01 -11.06 -0.20
C VAL A 46 -7.66 -9.62 0.17
N ILE A 47 -7.73 -8.68 -0.78
CA ILE A 47 -7.53 -7.25 -0.51
C ILE A 47 -8.53 -6.75 0.54
N SER A 48 -9.80 -7.09 0.37
CA SER A 48 -10.84 -6.72 1.33
C SER A 48 -10.57 -7.29 2.73
N SER A 49 -10.22 -8.57 2.82
CA SER A 49 -9.88 -9.21 4.10
C SER A 49 -8.64 -8.61 4.75
N MET A 50 -7.64 -8.25 3.95
CA MET A 50 -6.47 -7.53 4.47
C MET A 50 -6.85 -6.20 5.11
N ILE A 51 -7.77 -5.45 4.49
CA ILE A 51 -8.20 -4.14 4.95
C ILE A 51 -9.12 -4.24 6.18
N THR A 52 -10.14 -5.08 6.09
CA THR A 52 -11.24 -5.09 7.06
C THR A 52 -10.97 -5.95 8.30
N ASP A 53 -10.03 -6.89 8.20
CA ASP A 53 -9.68 -7.79 9.30
C ASP A 53 -8.19 -7.72 9.66
N ILE A 54 -7.28 -8.14 8.77
CA ILE A 54 -5.85 -8.29 9.10
C ILE A 54 -5.24 -6.98 9.58
N TYR A 55 -5.47 -5.89 8.87
CA TYR A 55 -4.97 -4.55 9.20
C TYR A 55 -6.08 -3.60 9.67
N LYS A 56 -7.11 -4.16 10.29
CA LYS A 56 -8.25 -3.38 10.80
C LYS A 56 -7.80 -2.23 11.70
N GLY A 57 -8.20 -1.01 11.34
CA GLY A 57 -7.90 0.21 12.09
C GLY A 57 -6.42 0.61 12.10
N CYS A 58 -5.58 0.06 11.23
CA CYS A 58 -4.18 0.44 11.10
C CYS A 58 -3.97 1.67 10.22
N PHE A 59 -4.91 1.96 9.34
CA PHE A 59 -4.85 3.07 8.40
C PHE A 59 -5.80 4.20 8.77
N SER A 60 -5.38 5.43 8.54
CA SER A 60 -6.22 6.62 8.70
C SER A 60 -7.00 6.96 7.42
N ARG A 61 -6.49 6.54 6.26
CA ARG A 61 -7.11 6.68 4.95
C ARG A 61 -6.75 5.49 4.08
N ILE A 62 -7.66 5.10 3.21
CA ILE A 62 -7.46 4.03 2.24
C ILE A 62 -7.90 4.56 0.88
N PHE A 63 -6.98 4.61 -0.08
CA PHE A 63 -7.23 5.03 -1.45
C PHE A 63 -7.19 3.79 -2.34
N ILE A 64 -8.18 3.66 -3.22
CA ILE A 64 -8.31 2.50 -4.11
C ILE A 64 -8.40 2.98 -5.55
N MET A 65 -7.48 2.52 -6.36
CA MET A 65 -7.50 2.67 -7.81
C MET A 65 -7.77 1.30 -8.42
N ALA A 66 -8.92 1.11 -9.04
CA ALA A 66 -9.30 -0.14 -9.71
C ALA A 66 -10.39 0.11 -10.75
N PRO A 67 -10.31 -0.45 -11.97
CA PRO A 67 -11.31 -0.25 -13.01
C PRO A 67 -12.72 -0.67 -12.60
N SER A 68 -12.83 -1.64 -11.71
CA SER A 68 -14.10 -2.18 -11.20
C SER A 68 -14.51 -1.61 -9.83
N VAL A 69 -13.88 -0.54 -9.34
CA VAL A 69 -14.08 -0.03 -7.98
C VAL A 69 -15.53 0.37 -7.65
N HIS A 70 -16.30 0.73 -8.64
CA HIS A 70 -17.73 1.08 -8.51
C HIS A 70 -18.69 -0.07 -8.89
N LEU A 71 -18.18 -1.17 -9.43
CA LEU A 71 -18.97 -2.27 -9.96
C LEU A 71 -18.90 -3.54 -9.12
N ASP A 72 -17.75 -3.82 -8.51
CA ASP A 72 -17.51 -5.03 -7.71
C ASP A 72 -18.00 -4.83 -6.27
N GLN A 73 -18.91 -5.70 -5.85
CA GLN A 73 -19.47 -5.70 -4.48
C GLN A 73 -18.40 -5.83 -3.37
N THR A 74 -17.24 -6.36 -3.69
CA THR A 74 -16.15 -6.50 -2.73
C THR A 74 -15.60 -5.13 -2.33
N TYR A 75 -15.55 -4.17 -3.26
CA TYR A 75 -15.16 -2.79 -2.93
C TYR A 75 -16.25 -2.06 -2.14
N GLU A 76 -17.51 -2.41 -2.35
CA GLU A 76 -18.62 -1.88 -1.54
C GLU A 76 -18.45 -2.26 -0.05
N ALA A 77 -17.96 -3.46 0.24
CA ALA A 77 -17.65 -3.86 1.61
C ALA A 77 -16.53 -3.00 2.22
N ILE A 78 -15.52 -2.64 1.44
CA ILE A 78 -14.45 -1.73 1.90
C ILE A 78 -15.00 -0.32 2.11
N ARG A 79 -15.85 0.17 1.22
CA ARG A 79 -16.52 1.48 1.36
C ARG A 79 -17.30 1.56 2.64
N LYS A 80 -18.18 0.59 2.91
CA LYS A 80 -18.93 0.49 4.16
C LYS A 80 -18.04 0.42 5.40
N TYR A 81 -16.92 -0.29 5.30
CA TYR A 81 -15.93 -0.32 6.38
C TYR A 81 -15.31 1.06 6.63
N GLN A 82 -14.92 1.81 5.58
CA GLN A 82 -14.39 3.16 5.73
C GLN A 82 -15.43 4.11 6.35
N GLU A 83 -16.65 4.08 5.86
CA GLU A 83 -17.74 4.93 6.35
C GLU A 83 -18.14 4.59 7.79
N ASN A 84 -18.50 3.33 8.05
CA ASN A 84 -19.10 2.91 9.32
C ASN A 84 -18.09 2.67 10.45
N THR A 85 -16.87 2.23 10.09
CA THR A 85 -15.87 1.85 11.11
C THR A 85 -14.76 2.88 11.25
N MET A 86 -14.34 3.49 10.15
CA MET A 86 -13.27 4.50 10.19
C MET A 86 -13.82 5.93 10.29
N GLY A 87 -15.10 6.14 10.00
CA GLY A 87 -15.71 7.48 9.95
C GLY A 87 -15.15 8.32 8.78
N VAL A 88 -14.74 7.67 7.71
CA VAL A 88 -14.14 8.30 6.53
C VAL A 88 -15.10 8.18 5.37
N VAL A 89 -15.58 9.32 4.89
CA VAL A 89 -16.51 9.41 3.76
C VAL A 89 -15.82 10.15 2.62
N GLU A 90 -16.01 9.66 1.40
CA GLU A 90 -15.57 10.36 0.21
C GLU A 90 -16.31 11.68 0.03
N THR A 91 -15.59 12.72 -0.35
CA THR A 91 -16.16 14.06 -0.56
C THR A 91 -15.64 14.63 -1.87
N GLU A 92 -16.24 15.71 -2.37
CA GLU A 92 -15.73 16.44 -3.55
C GLU A 92 -14.27 16.90 -3.40
N LYS A 93 -13.82 17.13 -2.16
CA LYS A 93 -12.45 17.55 -1.86
C LYS A 93 -11.47 16.41 -1.61
N GLU A 94 -11.96 15.23 -1.24
CA GLU A 94 -11.14 14.06 -0.95
C GLU A 94 -11.74 12.83 -1.65
N LYS A 95 -11.27 12.54 -2.84
CA LYS A 95 -11.62 11.33 -3.59
C LYS A 95 -10.83 10.15 -3.03
N LEU A 96 -11.52 9.03 -2.77
CA LEU A 96 -10.92 7.82 -2.20
C LEU A 96 -10.93 6.66 -3.19
N TYR A 97 -11.84 6.67 -4.16
CA TYR A 97 -12.06 5.58 -5.13
C TYR A 97 -11.91 6.09 -6.55
N PHE A 98 -11.04 5.46 -7.31
CA PHE A 98 -10.68 5.86 -8.67
C PHE A 98 -10.88 4.66 -9.59
N ASP A 99 -11.72 4.81 -10.61
CA ASP A 99 -11.98 3.82 -11.66
C ASP A 99 -10.92 3.84 -12.76
N GLU A 100 -10.06 4.88 -12.77
CA GLU A 100 -8.91 4.99 -13.64
C GLU A 100 -7.62 5.15 -12.84
N TYR A 101 -6.49 4.78 -13.45
CA TYR A 101 -5.18 5.08 -12.88
C TYR A 101 -4.86 6.55 -13.10
N ASP A 102 -4.93 7.33 -12.04
CA ASP A 102 -4.70 8.77 -12.01
C ASP A 102 -3.35 9.10 -11.36
N PRO A 103 -2.30 9.38 -12.17
CA PRO A 103 -0.98 9.72 -11.64
C PRO A 103 -0.95 11.06 -10.91
N GLU A 104 -1.80 12.04 -11.27
CA GLU A 104 -1.86 13.35 -10.62
C GLU A 104 -2.44 13.21 -9.23
N ALA A 105 -3.60 12.58 -9.11
CA ALA A 105 -4.20 12.27 -7.81
C ALA A 105 -3.26 11.43 -6.93
N LEU A 106 -2.57 10.44 -7.50
CA LEU A 106 -1.59 9.64 -6.77
C LEU A 106 -0.42 10.49 -6.25
N SER A 107 0.07 11.43 -7.06
CA SER A 107 1.13 12.37 -6.66
C SER A 107 0.67 13.25 -5.49
N ASP A 108 -0.55 13.79 -5.57
CA ASP A 108 -1.13 14.65 -4.53
C ASP A 108 -1.32 13.89 -3.22
N ILE A 109 -1.83 12.66 -3.27
CA ILE A 109 -1.96 11.78 -2.09
C ILE A 109 -0.59 11.58 -1.42
N ILE A 110 0.44 11.26 -2.20
CA ILE A 110 1.80 11.05 -1.70
C ILE A 110 2.35 12.32 -1.06
N GLU A 111 2.18 13.48 -1.71
CA GLU A 111 2.70 14.75 -1.20
C GLU A 111 1.97 15.22 0.06
N ASN A 112 0.66 15.12 0.09
CA ASN A 112 -0.14 15.47 1.26
C ASN A 112 0.24 14.60 2.46
N GLN A 113 0.43 13.29 2.25
CA GLN A 113 0.90 12.41 3.30
C GLN A 113 2.31 12.78 3.79
N LYS A 114 3.24 13.14 2.89
CA LYS A 114 4.57 13.61 3.28
C LYS A 114 4.52 14.88 4.13
N LYS A 115 3.72 15.88 3.72
CA LYS A 115 3.52 17.12 4.46
C LYS A 115 2.97 16.84 5.85
N LEU A 116 1.96 15.97 5.95
CA LEU A 116 1.38 15.56 7.22
C LEU A 116 2.43 14.91 8.15
N ILE A 117 3.22 13.98 7.65
CA ILE A 117 4.24 13.30 8.45
C ILE A 117 5.33 14.26 8.92
N ILE A 118 5.75 15.20 8.07
CA ILE A 118 6.69 16.25 8.47
C ILE A 118 6.08 17.09 9.61
N HIS A 119 4.88 17.60 9.44
CA HIS A 119 4.18 18.39 10.46
C HIS A 119 4.03 17.61 11.78
N MET A 120 3.66 16.34 11.73
CA MET A 120 3.58 15.49 12.93
C MET A 120 4.90 15.36 13.68
N LYS A 121 6.02 15.29 12.94
CA LYS A 121 7.36 15.16 13.53
C LYS A 121 7.89 16.48 14.09
N THR A 122 7.74 17.57 13.33
CA THR A 122 8.37 18.87 13.66
C THR A 122 7.52 19.68 14.63
N GLU A 123 6.24 19.89 14.31
CA GLU A 123 5.35 20.74 15.08
C GLU A 123 4.69 19.99 16.25
N LEU A 124 4.10 18.83 15.97
CA LEU A 124 3.38 18.06 16.98
C LEU A 124 4.27 17.16 17.83
N LYS A 125 5.55 17.01 17.47
CA LYS A 125 6.56 16.16 18.14
C LYS A 125 6.04 14.75 18.49
N LYS A 126 5.18 14.20 17.63
CA LYS A 126 4.62 12.85 17.79
C LYS A 126 5.64 11.81 17.32
N THR A 127 5.64 10.65 17.97
CA THR A 127 6.42 9.47 17.55
C THR A 127 5.55 8.41 16.88
N LYS A 128 4.23 8.45 17.13
CA LYS A 128 3.26 7.57 16.48
C LYS A 128 2.59 8.30 15.31
N MET A 129 2.87 7.83 14.11
CA MET A 129 2.45 8.46 12.86
C MET A 129 1.12 7.89 12.36
N PHE A 130 0.35 8.73 11.67
CA PHE A 130 -0.75 8.25 10.84
C PHE A 130 -0.21 7.52 9.62
N SER A 131 -0.83 6.40 9.29
CA SER A 131 -0.49 5.58 8.12
C SER A 131 -1.64 5.55 7.15
N ILE A 132 -1.33 5.57 5.85
CA ILE A 132 -2.32 5.40 4.79
C ILE A 132 -2.04 4.14 3.99
N LEU A 133 -3.08 3.63 3.32
CA LEU A 133 -2.99 2.54 2.37
C LEU A 133 -3.37 3.03 0.97
N ILE A 134 -2.56 2.68 -0.01
CA ILE A 134 -2.86 2.87 -1.44
C ILE A 134 -2.98 1.48 -2.06
N VAL A 135 -4.13 1.19 -2.64
CA VAL A 135 -4.40 -0.04 -3.40
C VAL A 135 -4.48 0.30 -4.87
N ILE A 136 -3.72 -0.42 -5.69
CA ILE A 136 -3.74 -0.30 -7.15
C ILE A 136 -4.02 -1.70 -7.69
N ASP A 137 -5.24 -1.91 -8.16
CA ASP A 137 -5.73 -3.21 -8.58
C ASP A 137 -6.03 -3.22 -10.08
N ASP A 138 -5.45 -4.22 -10.76
CA ASP A 138 -5.75 -4.60 -12.16
C ASP A 138 -5.52 -3.54 -13.24
N PHE A 139 -4.47 -2.72 -13.08
CA PHE A 139 -4.02 -1.75 -14.10
C PHE A 139 -2.84 -2.25 -14.96
N ALA A 140 -2.68 -3.56 -15.10
CA ALA A 140 -1.54 -4.13 -15.82
C ALA A 140 -1.42 -3.67 -17.28
N ASP A 141 -2.55 -3.37 -17.92
CA ASP A 141 -2.63 -2.92 -19.32
C ASP A 141 -2.53 -1.39 -19.47
N ASN A 142 -2.48 -0.65 -18.36
CA ASN A 142 -2.37 0.80 -18.40
C ASN A 142 -0.92 1.23 -18.70
N PRO A 143 -0.67 2.03 -19.76
CA PRO A 143 0.68 2.49 -20.10
C PRO A 143 1.38 3.25 -18.97
N SER A 144 0.63 4.01 -18.16
CA SER A 144 1.15 4.75 -17.00
C SER A 144 1.59 3.82 -15.87
N PHE A 145 1.05 2.63 -15.82
CA PHE A 145 1.43 1.57 -14.88
C PHE A 145 2.67 0.80 -15.35
N SER A 146 3.15 1.12 -16.53
CA SER A 146 4.27 0.43 -17.16
C SER A 146 5.53 0.39 -16.27
N ARG A 147 6.51 -0.42 -16.70
CA ARG A 147 7.79 -0.64 -15.99
C ARG A 147 8.54 0.63 -15.58
N ASN A 148 8.20 1.78 -16.15
CA ASN A 148 8.88 3.06 -15.96
C ASN A 148 8.12 4.07 -15.08
N SER A 149 7.04 3.69 -14.42
CA SER A 149 6.29 4.60 -13.56
C SER A 149 7.11 5.08 -12.36
N LYS A 150 7.56 6.33 -12.39
CA LYS A 150 8.35 6.96 -11.32
C LYS A 150 7.59 7.01 -9.99
N LEU A 151 6.27 7.19 -10.02
CA LEU A 151 5.44 7.26 -8.81
C LEU A 151 5.37 5.91 -8.11
N LEU A 152 5.11 4.83 -8.84
CA LEU A 152 5.10 3.48 -8.29
C LEU A 152 6.48 3.09 -7.73
N HIS A 153 7.56 3.42 -8.46
CA HIS A 153 8.92 3.23 -7.96
C HIS A 153 9.14 3.97 -6.64
N SER A 154 8.66 5.22 -6.53
CA SER A 154 8.75 6.02 -5.31
C SER A 154 7.99 5.38 -4.14
N LEU A 155 6.79 4.86 -4.37
CA LEU A 155 6.01 4.17 -3.34
C LEU A 155 6.76 2.93 -2.80
N PHE A 156 7.32 2.10 -3.67
CA PHE A 156 8.02 0.89 -3.26
C PHE A 156 9.41 1.14 -2.66
N THR A 157 10.08 2.23 -3.01
CA THR A 157 11.41 2.55 -2.47
C THR A 157 11.37 3.47 -1.26
N ARG A 158 10.50 4.48 -1.26
CA ARG A 158 10.48 5.58 -0.28
C ARG A 158 9.17 5.69 0.51
N GLY A 159 8.07 5.08 0.07
CA GLY A 159 6.75 5.20 0.70
C GLY A 159 6.77 4.93 2.22
N ARG A 160 7.61 3.99 2.67
CA ARG A 160 7.78 3.68 4.08
C ARG A 160 8.19 4.88 4.95
N HIS A 161 8.97 5.82 4.42
CA HIS A 161 9.43 7.00 5.17
C HIS A 161 8.31 8.01 5.42
N SER A 162 7.24 7.92 4.63
CA SER A 162 6.01 8.72 4.76
C SER A 162 4.84 7.91 5.31
N PHE A 163 5.09 6.72 5.86
CA PHE A 163 4.06 5.83 6.41
C PHE A 163 2.95 5.49 5.40
N ILE A 164 3.33 5.30 4.14
CA ILE A 164 2.47 4.84 3.06
C ILE A 164 2.67 3.34 2.87
N SER A 165 1.61 2.56 3.07
CA SER A 165 1.53 1.17 2.66
C SER A 165 0.95 1.08 1.26
N THR A 166 1.42 0.14 0.46
CA THR A 166 0.97 -0.02 -0.93
C THR A 166 0.66 -1.48 -1.22
N ILE A 167 -0.50 -1.75 -1.82
CA ILE A 167 -0.86 -3.04 -2.40
C ILE A 167 -0.99 -2.82 -3.90
N VAL A 168 -0.24 -3.58 -4.68
CA VAL A 168 -0.38 -3.65 -6.14
C VAL A 168 -0.79 -5.04 -6.51
N SER A 169 -1.87 -5.18 -7.27
CA SER A 169 -2.29 -6.46 -7.77
C SER A 169 -2.19 -6.53 -9.29
N THR A 170 -1.89 -7.70 -9.80
CA THR A 170 -1.74 -7.96 -11.24
C THR A 170 -1.96 -9.43 -11.56
N GLN A 171 -2.28 -9.69 -12.83
CA GLN A 171 -2.38 -11.05 -13.37
C GLN A 171 -1.05 -11.55 -13.94
N SER A 172 -0.12 -10.64 -14.22
CA SER A 172 1.18 -10.96 -14.82
C SER A 172 2.34 -10.46 -13.97
N TYR A 173 3.20 -11.39 -13.55
CA TYR A 173 4.41 -11.04 -12.80
C TYR A 173 5.37 -10.18 -13.61
N THR A 174 5.41 -10.37 -14.92
CA THR A 174 6.29 -9.61 -15.83
C THR A 174 5.81 -8.19 -16.09
N ALA A 175 4.52 -7.90 -15.88
CA ALA A 175 3.97 -6.55 -15.99
C ALA A 175 4.49 -5.62 -14.89
N ILE A 176 4.91 -6.16 -13.74
CA ILE A 176 5.47 -5.38 -12.64
C ILE A 176 6.95 -5.14 -12.86
N ALA A 177 7.37 -3.88 -12.76
CA ALA A 177 8.77 -3.51 -12.88
C ALA A 177 9.67 -4.27 -11.87
N PRO A 178 10.90 -4.67 -12.25
CA PRO A 178 11.82 -5.38 -11.35
C PRO A 178 12.07 -4.68 -10.02
N ILE A 179 12.06 -3.35 -10.00
CA ILE A 179 12.27 -2.57 -8.78
C ILE A 179 11.14 -2.75 -7.75
N LEU A 180 9.89 -2.89 -8.21
CA LEU A 180 8.76 -3.16 -7.31
C LEU A 180 8.90 -4.55 -6.71
N ARG A 181 9.20 -5.55 -7.54
CA ARG A 181 9.39 -6.94 -7.10
C ARG A 181 10.50 -7.09 -6.06
N LYS A 182 11.64 -6.41 -6.28
CA LYS A 182 12.80 -6.43 -5.37
C LYS A 182 12.54 -5.70 -4.05
N ASN A 183 11.66 -4.71 -4.05
CA ASN A 183 11.34 -3.91 -2.86
C ASN A 183 10.04 -4.34 -2.17
N ALA A 184 9.33 -5.32 -2.69
CA ALA A 184 8.15 -5.86 -2.03
C ALA A 184 8.53 -6.48 -0.67
N SER A 185 7.77 -6.14 0.37
CA SER A 185 7.90 -6.74 1.70
C SER A 185 6.96 -7.93 1.88
N MET A 186 5.98 -8.07 0.99
CA MET A 186 5.05 -9.19 0.95
C MET A 186 4.69 -9.53 -0.49
N LEU A 187 4.70 -10.81 -0.81
CA LEU A 187 4.27 -11.35 -2.09
C LEU A 187 3.20 -12.41 -1.84
N ILE A 188 2.02 -12.21 -2.41
CA ILE A 188 0.92 -13.17 -2.39
C ILE A 188 0.76 -13.72 -3.79
N VAL A 189 0.89 -15.03 -3.95
CA VAL A 189 0.79 -15.70 -5.25
C VAL A 189 -0.32 -16.73 -5.20
N PHE A 190 -1.29 -16.57 -6.08
CA PHE A 190 -2.37 -17.53 -6.25
C PHE A 190 -1.93 -18.64 -7.20
N LYS A 191 -2.21 -19.88 -6.82
CA LYS A 191 -1.95 -21.03 -7.67
C LYS A 191 -2.86 -20.96 -8.92
N LYS A 192 -2.26 -20.99 -10.09
CA LYS A 192 -3.01 -21.13 -11.35
C LYS A 192 -3.30 -22.61 -11.56
N ASN A 193 -4.58 -23.01 -11.58
CA ASN A 193 -4.95 -24.34 -12.05
C ASN A 193 -4.86 -24.32 -13.59
N ILE A 194 -3.85 -24.94 -14.14
CA ILE A 194 -3.73 -25.16 -15.58
C ILE A 194 -4.45 -26.50 -15.86
N TYR A 195 -5.65 -26.43 -16.40
CA TYR A 195 -6.29 -27.59 -16.99
C TYR A 195 -5.72 -27.71 -18.42
N VAL A 196 -4.91 -28.72 -18.66
CA VAL A 196 -4.53 -29.12 -20.02
C VAL A 196 -5.72 -29.92 -20.55
N VAL A 197 -6.44 -29.37 -21.51
CA VAL A 197 -7.52 -30.05 -22.25
C VAL A 197 -6.88 -30.76 -23.44
#